data_2dfdbf770685d7054c6868c42e812343
#
_entry.id   2dfdbf770685d7054c6868c42e812343
#
_cell.length_a   1.000
_cell.length_b   1.000
_cell.length_c   1.000
_cell.angle_alpha   90.00
_cell.angle_beta   90.00
_cell.angle_gamma   90.00
#
_symmetry.space_group_name_H-M   'P 1'
#
loop_
_entity.id
_entity.type
_entity.pdbx_description
1 polymer ?
#
loop_
_entity_poly.entity_id
_entity_poly.type
_entity_poly.pdbx_seq_one_letter_code
_entity_poly.pdbx_strand_id
1 'polypeptide(L)'
;MDDAPATIVKDALDPARAAAMAATLGRDAEDLVDGAALPRFWHHAYFWEARPPGELGRDGHPRPGLGAVPETGFPRRMWAGGALDWHRDLILGRPAERATRVLSLQHKAGRTGPFALLRLEHVVSQGGAPALTERQDLVYRPDPDGTPPPPPPEAPDGDVAAAVPTDPVTLFRYSALTFNGHRIHYDAAYAREVEGHGGVVVHGPLLAEALIHAAGTPRRFRYRATAPLLMGDRGEVMRDGDRLWVRGPGGRLCMEGAAEG
;
A
#
# COMPACT_ATOMS: atom_id res chain seq x y z
N MET A 1 -6.19 25.03 0.63
CA MET A 1 -6.54 23.85 -0.20
C MET A 1 -7.76 23.07 0.36
N ASP A 2 -8.58 23.71 1.17
CA ASP A 2 -9.69 23.05 1.91
C ASP A 2 -10.99 22.86 1.12
N ASP A 3 -11.03 23.16 -0.17
CA ASP A 3 -12.28 23.23 -0.94
C ASP A 3 -12.31 22.35 -2.22
N ALA A 4 -11.32 21.49 -2.43
CA ALA A 4 -11.41 20.56 -3.55
C ALA A 4 -12.39 19.42 -3.22
N PRO A 5 -13.38 19.15 -4.08
CA PRO A 5 -14.36 18.10 -3.83
C PRO A 5 -13.67 16.74 -3.74
N ALA A 6 -14.13 15.89 -2.83
CA ALA A 6 -13.63 14.53 -2.72
C ALA A 6 -13.92 13.72 -4.00
N THR A 7 -12.95 12.93 -4.45
CA THR A 7 -13.18 11.94 -5.49
C THR A 7 -13.89 10.73 -4.88
N ILE A 8 -15.05 10.36 -5.40
CA ILE A 8 -15.85 9.24 -4.87
C ILE A 8 -15.80 8.07 -5.83
N VAL A 9 -15.46 6.89 -5.31
CA VAL A 9 -15.51 5.61 -6.01
C VAL A 9 -16.42 4.66 -5.24
N LYS A 10 -17.29 3.94 -5.95
CA LYS A 10 -18.22 2.97 -5.36
C LYS A 10 -17.84 1.56 -5.74
N ASP A 11 -18.08 0.62 -4.82
CA ASP A 11 -17.86 -0.81 -5.03
C ASP A 11 -18.94 -1.62 -4.28
N ALA A 12 -19.21 -2.83 -4.76
CA ALA A 12 -20.17 -3.74 -4.13
C ALA A 12 -19.53 -4.67 -3.08
N LEU A 13 -18.21 -4.60 -2.89
CA LEU A 13 -17.42 -5.49 -2.04
C LEU A 13 -17.69 -6.97 -2.32
N ASP A 14 -17.58 -7.37 -3.60
CA ASP A 14 -17.84 -8.73 -4.07
C ASP A 14 -17.00 -9.76 -3.27
N PRO A 15 -17.64 -10.76 -2.61
CA PRO A 15 -16.97 -11.82 -1.87
C PRO A 15 -15.95 -12.61 -2.71
N ALA A 16 -16.21 -12.80 -4.02
CA ALA A 16 -15.29 -13.53 -4.89
C ALA A 16 -13.90 -12.87 -4.97
N ARG A 17 -13.83 -11.53 -4.88
CA ARG A 17 -12.56 -10.80 -4.87
C ARG A 17 -11.81 -10.97 -3.53
N ALA A 18 -12.54 -11.04 -2.42
CA ALA A 18 -11.94 -11.39 -1.11
C ALA A 18 -11.42 -12.82 -1.10
N ALA A 19 -12.19 -13.79 -1.64
CA ALA A 19 -11.75 -15.18 -1.76
C ALA A 19 -10.51 -15.32 -2.65
N ALA A 20 -10.43 -14.56 -3.76
CA ALA A 20 -9.23 -14.51 -4.61
C ALA A 20 -8.01 -13.92 -3.88
N MET A 21 -8.21 -12.92 -3.01
CA MET A 21 -7.15 -12.39 -2.15
C MET A 21 -6.69 -13.42 -1.12
N ALA A 22 -7.61 -14.14 -0.46
CA ALA A 22 -7.29 -15.24 0.44
C ALA A 22 -6.43 -16.30 -0.25
N ALA A 23 -6.87 -16.79 -1.41
CA ALA A 23 -6.13 -17.76 -2.21
C ALA A 23 -4.74 -17.24 -2.65
N THR A 24 -4.61 -15.95 -2.93
CA THR A 24 -3.33 -15.32 -3.28
C THR A 24 -2.37 -15.28 -2.10
N LEU A 25 -2.87 -15.04 -0.90
CA LEU A 25 -2.08 -14.92 0.32
C LEU A 25 -1.95 -16.25 1.11
N GLY A 26 -2.46 -17.37 0.56
CA GLY A 26 -2.43 -18.67 1.21
C GLY A 26 -3.27 -18.74 2.49
N ARG A 27 -4.43 -18.07 2.49
CA ARG A 27 -5.37 -18.01 3.63
C ARG A 27 -6.66 -18.73 3.32
N ASP A 28 -7.39 -19.06 4.39
CA ASP A 28 -8.71 -19.65 4.27
C ASP A 28 -9.73 -18.64 3.72
N ALA A 29 -10.64 -19.13 2.87
CA ALA A 29 -11.69 -18.36 2.23
C ALA A 29 -13.11 -18.84 2.56
N GLU A 30 -13.28 -19.90 3.38
CA GLU A 30 -14.58 -20.53 3.63
C GLU A 30 -15.61 -19.54 4.21
N ASP A 31 -15.16 -18.64 5.08
CA ASP A 31 -16.02 -17.64 5.73
C ASP A 31 -16.18 -16.33 4.92
N LEU A 32 -15.54 -16.21 3.75
CA LEU A 32 -15.60 -14.99 2.92
C LEU A 32 -16.82 -15.00 1.98
N VAL A 33 -17.99 -14.96 2.58
CA VAL A 33 -19.29 -15.02 1.90
C VAL A 33 -20.06 -13.70 2.03
N ASP A 34 -21.19 -13.60 1.31
CA ASP A 34 -22.11 -12.46 1.45
C ASP A 34 -22.52 -12.26 2.92
N GLY A 35 -22.40 -11.04 3.42
CA GLY A 35 -22.69 -10.70 4.81
C GLY A 35 -21.52 -10.87 5.79
N ALA A 36 -20.41 -11.48 5.39
CA ALA A 36 -19.22 -11.60 6.24
C ALA A 36 -18.44 -10.28 6.33
N ALA A 37 -17.64 -10.15 7.40
CA ALA A 37 -16.73 -9.02 7.54
C ALA A 37 -15.54 -9.12 6.56
N LEU A 38 -15.26 -8.02 5.86
CA LEU A 38 -14.05 -7.91 5.04
C LEU A 38 -12.82 -7.88 5.96
N PRO A 39 -11.80 -8.72 5.75
CA PRO A 39 -10.57 -8.68 6.52
C PRO A 39 -9.89 -7.30 6.48
N ARG A 40 -9.24 -6.94 7.59
CA ARG A 40 -8.53 -5.65 7.72
C ARG A 40 -7.55 -5.46 6.56
N PHE A 41 -7.48 -4.24 6.02
CA PHE A 41 -6.65 -3.83 4.90
C PHE A 41 -7.08 -4.33 3.51
N TRP A 42 -7.96 -5.33 3.38
CA TRP A 42 -8.35 -5.87 2.07
C TRP A 42 -9.26 -4.94 1.26
N HIS A 43 -9.66 -3.81 1.80
CA HIS A 43 -10.33 -2.75 1.02
C HIS A 43 -9.46 -2.26 -0.15
N HIS A 44 -8.16 -2.48 -0.14
CA HIS A 44 -7.27 -2.21 -1.28
C HIS A 44 -7.55 -3.06 -2.53
N ALA A 45 -8.26 -4.19 -2.40
CA ALA A 45 -8.73 -4.98 -3.53
C ALA A 45 -9.99 -4.41 -4.19
N TYR A 46 -10.54 -3.33 -3.66
CA TYR A 46 -11.79 -2.72 -4.09
C TYR A 46 -11.59 -1.26 -4.47
N PHE A 47 -12.65 -0.59 -4.93
CA PHE A 47 -12.64 0.82 -5.30
C PHE A 47 -11.64 1.17 -6.41
N TRP A 48 -11.57 0.33 -7.43
CA TRP A 48 -10.66 0.53 -8.56
C TRP A 48 -10.98 1.79 -9.35
N GLU A 49 -9.94 2.56 -9.70
CA GLU A 49 -10.02 3.69 -10.60
C GLU A 49 -9.45 3.28 -11.96
N ALA A 50 -10.27 2.60 -12.75
CA ALA A 50 -9.87 2.16 -14.09
C ALA A 50 -9.69 3.38 -15.00
N ARG A 51 -8.48 3.54 -15.55
CA ARG A 51 -8.12 4.59 -16.49
C ARG A 51 -7.64 3.99 -17.80
N PRO A 52 -7.99 4.59 -18.94
CA PRO A 52 -7.50 4.12 -20.23
C PRO A 52 -5.98 4.33 -20.35
N PRO A 53 -5.27 3.55 -21.20
CA PRO A 53 -3.82 3.63 -21.34
C PRO A 53 -3.28 5.05 -21.60
N GLY A 54 -4.02 5.89 -22.33
CA GLY A 54 -3.63 7.28 -22.63
C GLY A 54 -3.64 8.21 -21.42
N GLU A 55 -4.22 7.80 -20.29
CA GLU A 55 -4.24 8.55 -19.03
C GLU A 55 -3.21 8.03 -18.02
N LEU A 56 -2.48 6.96 -18.34
CA LEU A 56 -1.44 6.43 -17.47
C LEU A 56 -0.10 7.17 -17.66
N GLY A 57 0.63 7.27 -16.57
CA GLY A 57 2.01 7.71 -16.56
C GLY A 57 2.98 6.63 -17.02
N ARG A 58 4.25 6.97 -17.16
CA ARG A 58 5.32 6.03 -17.53
C ARG A 58 5.49 4.88 -16.54
N ASP A 59 5.08 5.10 -15.29
CA ASP A 59 5.14 4.15 -14.17
C ASP A 59 3.94 3.18 -14.12
N GLY A 60 2.91 3.41 -14.96
CA GLY A 60 1.69 2.60 -14.99
C GLY A 60 0.58 3.06 -14.05
N HIS A 61 0.80 4.09 -13.24
CA HIS A 61 -0.27 4.76 -12.49
C HIS A 61 -1.00 5.82 -13.33
N PRO A 62 -2.21 6.22 -12.97
CA PRO A 62 -2.82 7.44 -13.51
C PRO A 62 -1.88 8.63 -13.36
N ARG A 63 -1.76 9.43 -14.43
CA ARG A 63 -0.92 10.64 -14.38
C ARG A 63 -1.39 11.58 -13.27
N PRO A 64 -0.46 12.20 -12.51
CA PRO A 64 -0.79 13.29 -11.62
C PRO A 64 -1.62 14.38 -12.34
N GLY A 65 -2.53 15.04 -11.62
CA GLY A 65 -3.50 15.96 -12.21
C GLY A 65 -4.79 15.28 -12.71
N LEU A 66 -4.82 13.95 -12.79
CA LEU A 66 -6.01 13.17 -13.10
C LEU A 66 -6.54 12.48 -11.82
N GLY A 67 -7.79 12.73 -11.47
CA GLY A 67 -8.39 12.19 -10.25
C GLY A 67 -7.93 12.90 -8.97
N ALA A 68 -7.74 12.14 -7.88
CA ALA A 68 -7.44 12.71 -6.57
C ALA A 68 -5.98 13.17 -6.40
N VAL A 69 -5.05 12.69 -7.22
CA VAL A 69 -3.62 13.02 -7.10
C VAL A 69 -3.31 14.28 -7.92
N PRO A 70 -2.90 15.39 -7.27
CA PRO A 70 -2.54 16.63 -7.98
C PRO A 70 -1.17 16.50 -8.66
N GLU A 71 -0.83 17.49 -9.51
CA GLU A 71 0.53 17.63 -10.03
C GLU A 71 1.53 17.81 -8.88
N THR A 72 2.56 16.96 -8.86
CA THR A 72 3.55 16.92 -7.78
C THR A 72 4.91 17.50 -8.18
N GLY A 73 5.14 17.67 -9.48
CA GLY A 73 6.40 18.17 -10.05
C GLY A 73 7.52 17.13 -10.11
N PHE A 74 7.28 15.88 -9.68
CA PHE A 74 8.27 14.80 -9.70
C PHE A 74 7.67 13.50 -10.26
N PRO A 75 8.45 12.73 -11.06
CA PRO A 75 7.92 11.59 -11.81
C PRO A 75 7.87 10.26 -11.02
N ARG A 76 8.68 10.09 -9.97
CA ARG A 76 8.80 8.82 -9.24
C ARG A 76 7.92 8.82 -8.01
N ARG A 77 6.97 7.89 -7.97
CA ARG A 77 6.04 7.72 -6.86
C ARG A 77 6.50 6.61 -5.91
N MET A 78 6.47 6.89 -4.61
CA MET A 78 6.77 5.94 -3.55
C MET A 78 5.63 5.94 -2.52
N TRP A 79 5.15 4.77 -2.15
CA TRP A 79 4.21 4.59 -1.05
C TRP A 79 5.01 4.55 0.26
N ALA A 80 4.98 5.64 1.02
CA ALA A 80 5.93 5.88 2.09
C ALA A 80 5.41 5.48 3.48
N GLY A 81 4.09 5.50 3.68
CA GLY A 81 3.49 5.16 4.95
C GLY A 81 2.02 5.49 5.02
N GLY A 82 1.45 5.31 6.20
CA GLY A 82 0.05 5.64 6.43
C GLY A 82 -0.45 5.25 7.82
N ALA A 83 -1.73 5.51 8.02
CA ALA A 83 -2.45 5.16 9.23
C ALA A 83 -3.89 4.78 8.89
N LEU A 84 -4.41 3.79 9.61
CA LEU A 84 -5.77 3.30 9.45
C LEU A 84 -6.50 3.37 10.80
N ASP A 85 -7.74 3.85 10.75
CA ASP A 85 -8.68 3.88 11.86
C ASP A 85 -9.94 3.10 11.44
N TRP A 86 -10.14 1.89 11.98
CA TRP A 86 -11.35 1.10 11.74
C TRP A 86 -12.42 1.45 12.75
N HIS A 87 -13.51 2.04 12.28
CA HIS A 87 -14.64 2.43 13.10
C HIS A 87 -15.63 1.28 13.28
N ARG A 88 -15.76 0.45 12.23
CA ARG A 88 -16.58 -0.76 12.18
C ARG A 88 -16.13 -1.66 11.03
N ASP A 89 -16.66 -2.87 10.96
CA ASP A 89 -16.37 -3.77 9.86
C ASP A 89 -17.05 -3.31 8.57
N LEU A 90 -16.34 -3.51 7.45
CA LEU A 90 -16.92 -3.48 6.11
C LEU A 90 -17.51 -4.85 5.82
N ILE A 91 -18.73 -4.89 5.28
CA ILE A 91 -19.46 -6.13 5.06
C ILE A 91 -19.43 -6.49 3.58
N LEU A 92 -18.98 -7.70 3.26
CA LEU A 92 -18.95 -8.25 1.91
C LEU A 92 -20.36 -8.34 1.31
N GLY A 93 -20.48 -8.15 0.01
CA GLY A 93 -21.75 -8.16 -0.73
C GLY A 93 -22.61 -6.91 -0.50
N ARG A 94 -22.14 -5.91 0.24
CA ARG A 94 -22.87 -4.67 0.50
C ARG A 94 -22.21 -3.50 -0.21
N PRO A 95 -22.99 -2.59 -0.83
CA PRO A 95 -22.45 -1.38 -1.45
C PRO A 95 -21.69 -0.52 -0.44
N ALA A 96 -20.54 -0.05 -0.87
CA ALA A 96 -19.71 0.88 -0.12
C ALA A 96 -19.17 1.98 -1.05
N GLU A 97 -18.71 3.07 -0.49
CA GLU A 97 -18.07 4.16 -1.23
C GLU A 97 -16.78 4.59 -0.53
N ARG A 98 -15.79 4.93 -1.33
CA ARG A 98 -14.53 5.54 -0.88
C ARG A 98 -14.50 6.99 -1.35
N ALA A 99 -14.48 7.92 -0.41
CA ALA A 99 -14.22 9.33 -0.66
C ALA A 99 -12.75 9.63 -0.42
N THR A 100 -12.06 10.14 -1.44
CA THR A 100 -10.63 10.49 -1.37
C THR A 100 -10.45 11.98 -1.45
N ARG A 101 -9.68 12.56 -0.53
CA ARG A 101 -9.30 13.98 -0.54
C ARG A 101 -7.82 14.18 -0.29
N VAL A 102 -7.27 15.28 -0.79
CA VAL A 102 -5.91 15.73 -0.51
C VAL A 102 -5.91 16.46 0.83
N LEU A 103 -5.15 15.97 1.80
CA LEU A 103 -4.93 16.69 3.07
C LEU A 103 -3.82 17.73 2.93
N SER A 104 -2.74 17.40 2.22
CA SER A 104 -1.65 18.34 1.97
C SER A 104 -0.74 17.86 0.83
N LEU A 105 -0.14 18.82 0.13
CA LEU A 105 0.99 18.63 -0.77
C LEU A 105 2.11 19.59 -0.35
N GLN A 106 3.26 19.07 0.03
CA GLN A 106 4.39 19.84 0.54
C GLN A 106 5.65 19.49 -0.23
N HIS A 107 6.30 20.49 -0.81
CA HIS A 107 7.63 20.34 -1.39
C HIS A 107 8.68 20.56 -0.28
N LYS A 108 9.62 19.63 -0.19
CA LYS A 108 10.64 19.60 0.85
C LYS A 108 12.02 19.32 0.25
N ALA A 109 13.06 19.76 0.96
CA ALA A 109 14.41 19.33 0.71
C ALA A 109 14.85 18.37 1.82
N GLY A 110 15.13 17.13 1.46
CA GLY A 110 15.64 16.11 2.37
C GLY A 110 17.14 15.87 2.19
N ARG A 111 17.71 15.01 3.04
CA ARG A 111 19.12 14.60 2.96
C ARG A 111 19.49 14.00 1.59
N THR A 112 18.54 13.39 0.90
CA THR A 112 18.72 12.73 -0.39
C THR A 112 18.08 13.52 -1.56
N GLY A 113 18.05 14.86 -1.46
CA GLY A 113 17.50 15.74 -2.49
C GLY A 113 16.06 16.18 -2.25
N PRO A 114 15.50 16.94 -3.22
CA PRO A 114 14.14 17.45 -3.15
C PRO A 114 13.10 16.33 -3.30
N PHE A 115 11.94 16.52 -2.70
CA PHE A 115 10.78 15.62 -2.84
C PHE A 115 9.47 16.35 -2.56
N ALA A 116 8.37 15.81 -3.07
CA ALA A 116 7.04 16.21 -2.67
C ALA A 116 6.42 15.15 -1.77
N LEU A 117 5.86 15.57 -0.64
CA LEU A 117 5.07 14.73 0.25
C LEU A 117 3.58 15.05 0.03
N LEU A 118 2.86 14.12 -0.54
CA LEU A 118 1.42 14.17 -0.71
C LEU A 118 0.76 13.32 0.37
N ARG A 119 -0.17 13.90 1.10
CA ARG A 119 -1.04 13.20 2.06
C ARG A 119 -2.43 13.11 1.52
N LEU A 120 -2.94 11.89 1.41
CA LEU A 120 -4.32 11.60 1.06
C LEU A 120 -5.07 11.10 2.28
N GLU A 121 -6.37 11.37 2.32
CA GLU A 121 -7.30 10.71 3.21
C GLU A 121 -8.35 9.98 2.39
N HIS A 122 -8.59 8.73 2.72
CA HIS A 122 -9.65 7.91 2.18
C HIS A 122 -10.63 7.58 3.31
N VAL A 123 -11.88 7.99 3.15
CA VAL A 123 -12.97 7.57 4.06
C VAL A 123 -13.81 6.55 3.32
N VAL A 124 -13.82 5.32 3.81
CA VAL A 124 -14.69 4.28 3.28
C VAL A 124 -15.94 4.21 4.12
N SER A 125 -17.09 4.42 3.48
CA SER A 125 -18.42 4.43 4.09
C SER A 125 -19.28 3.30 3.56
N GLN A 126 -20.11 2.73 4.43
CA GLN A 126 -21.08 1.70 4.08
C GLN A 126 -22.37 1.93 4.86
N GLY A 127 -23.53 1.85 4.19
CA GLY A 127 -24.82 2.13 4.83
C GLY A 127 -24.92 3.56 5.38
N GLY A 128 -24.28 4.55 4.72
CA GLY A 128 -24.33 5.96 5.08
C GLY A 128 -23.43 6.40 6.25
N ALA A 129 -22.59 5.50 6.79
CA ALA A 129 -21.69 5.85 7.90
C ALA A 129 -20.26 5.38 7.65
N PRO A 130 -19.23 6.12 8.11
CA PRO A 130 -17.83 5.73 7.99
C PRO A 130 -17.55 4.38 8.66
N ALA A 131 -16.83 3.51 7.95
CA ALA A 131 -16.36 2.23 8.45
C ALA A 131 -14.84 2.23 8.66
N LEU A 132 -14.11 2.92 7.79
CA LEU A 132 -12.66 3.02 7.81
C LEU A 132 -12.23 4.42 7.40
N THR A 133 -11.25 4.98 8.09
CA THR A 133 -10.46 6.14 7.63
C THR A 133 -9.02 5.70 7.43
N GLU A 134 -8.50 5.88 6.23
CA GLU A 134 -7.10 5.62 5.89
C GLU A 134 -6.42 6.93 5.49
N ARG A 135 -5.22 7.18 6.02
CA ARG A 135 -4.32 8.23 5.56
C ARG A 135 -3.13 7.59 4.88
N GLN A 136 -2.81 8.05 3.68
CA GLN A 136 -1.66 7.60 2.90
C GLN A 136 -0.67 8.75 2.74
N ASP A 137 0.59 8.46 3.00
CA ASP A 137 1.73 9.32 2.71
C ASP A 137 2.41 8.81 1.43
N LEU A 138 2.32 9.60 0.36
CA LEU A 138 2.98 9.34 -0.92
C LEU A 138 4.15 10.31 -1.07
N VAL A 139 5.31 9.78 -1.43
CA VAL A 139 6.50 10.58 -1.71
C VAL A 139 6.75 10.55 -3.22
N TYR A 140 6.93 11.72 -3.81
CA TYR A 140 7.34 11.89 -5.20
C TYR A 140 8.75 12.46 -5.26
N ARG A 141 9.59 11.92 -6.14
CA ARG A 141 11.00 12.28 -6.27
C ARG A 141 11.43 12.46 -7.72
N PRO A 142 12.54 13.21 -7.96
CA PRO A 142 13.23 13.16 -9.23
C PRO A 142 13.68 11.75 -9.60
N ASP A 143 14.04 11.56 -10.85
CA ASP A 143 14.74 10.35 -11.28
C ASP A 143 16.07 10.18 -10.56
N PRO A 144 16.57 8.93 -10.43
CA PRO A 144 17.87 8.68 -9.85
C PRO A 144 18.96 9.37 -10.69
N ASP A 145 19.90 10.01 -10.02
CA ASP A 145 21.06 10.65 -10.63
C ASP A 145 22.32 9.76 -10.60
N GLY A 146 22.15 8.49 -10.27
CA GLY A 146 23.24 7.53 -10.10
C GLY A 146 23.88 7.55 -8.71
N THR A 147 23.52 8.48 -7.85
CA THR A 147 24.00 8.50 -6.45
C THR A 147 23.42 7.29 -5.69
N PRO A 148 24.26 6.44 -5.08
CA PRO A 148 23.78 5.33 -4.28
C PRO A 148 22.88 5.83 -3.13
N PRO A 149 21.74 5.18 -2.88
CA PRO A 149 20.91 5.52 -1.73
C PRO A 149 21.69 5.26 -0.43
N PRO A 150 21.37 5.99 0.65
CA PRO A 150 21.96 5.71 1.95
C PRO A 150 21.62 4.26 2.36
N PRO A 151 22.49 3.62 3.17
CA PRO A 151 22.21 2.28 3.64
C PRO A 151 20.87 2.25 4.39
N PRO A 152 20.07 1.19 4.19
CA PRO A 152 18.81 1.02 4.92
C PRO A 152 19.09 0.89 6.43
N PRO A 153 18.14 1.30 7.28
CA PRO A 153 18.27 1.04 8.72
C PRO A 153 18.23 -0.46 9.01
N GLU A 154 18.89 -0.87 10.08
CA GLU A 154 18.80 -2.23 10.59
C GLU A 154 17.45 -2.47 11.28
N ALA A 155 16.92 -3.66 11.10
CA ALA A 155 15.74 -4.11 11.82
C ALA A 155 16.11 -4.45 13.26
N PRO A 156 15.28 -4.10 14.24
CA PRO A 156 15.49 -4.56 15.62
C PRO A 156 15.33 -6.08 15.72
N ASP A 157 15.80 -6.66 16.82
CA ASP A 157 15.53 -8.05 17.18
C ASP A 157 14.08 -8.22 17.60
N GLY A 158 13.55 -9.45 17.46
CA GLY A 158 12.19 -9.81 17.84
C GLY A 158 11.83 -11.21 17.36
N ASP A 159 10.62 -11.64 17.66
CA ASP A 159 10.11 -12.94 17.27
C ASP A 159 9.62 -12.94 15.82
N VAL A 160 9.85 -14.02 15.09
CA VAL A 160 9.30 -14.21 13.75
C VAL A 160 7.82 -14.59 13.88
N ALA A 161 6.94 -13.72 13.41
CA ALA A 161 5.49 -13.92 13.43
C ALA A 161 4.97 -14.58 12.15
N ALA A 162 5.53 -14.21 10.98
CA ALA A 162 5.12 -14.75 9.68
C ALA A 162 6.21 -14.53 8.62
N ALA A 163 6.07 -15.20 7.47
CA ALA A 163 6.84 -14.88 6.27
C ALA A 163 6.05 -13.90 5.37
N VAL A 164 6.78 -13.05 4.65
CA VAL A 164 6.20 -12.20 3.60
C VAL A 164 6.27 -12.94 2.27
N PRO A 165 5.17 -13.10 1.52
CA PRO A 165 5.21 -13.71 0.21
C PRO A 165 5.91 -12.76 -0.79
N THR A 166 6.97 -13.25 -1.43
CA THR A 166 7.80 -12.47 -2.35
C THR A 166 7.94 -13.13 -3.73
N ASP A 167 7.22 -14.22 -3.97
CA ASP A 167 7.25 -14.95 -5.22
C ASP A 167 6.52 -14.21 -6.36
N PRO A 168 6.89 -14.44 -7.63
CA PRO A 168 6.35 -13.69 -8.76
C PRO A 168 4.86 -13.92 -8.99
N VAL A 169 4.32 -15.08 -8.63
CA VAL A 169 2.89 -15.40 -8.83
C VAL A 169 2.04 -14.60 -7.86
N THR A 170 2.46 -14.53 -6.58
CA THR A 170 1.79 -13.72 -5.57
C THR A 170 1.83 -12.24 -5.93
N LEU A 171 2.99 -11.71 -6.37
CA LEU A 171 3.10 -10.30 -6.76
C LEU A 171 2.21 -9.95 -7.95
N PHE A 172 2.16 -10.82 -8.97
CA PHE A 172 1.27 -10.63 -10.11
C PHE A 172 -0.21 -10.63 -9.70
N ARG A 173 -0.64 -11.62 -8.90
CA ARG A 173 -2.02 -11.71 -8.43
C ARG A 173 -2.39 -10.53 -7.54
N TYR A 174 -1.50 -10.09 -6.68
CA TYR A 174 -1.72 -8.93 -5.83
C TYR A 174 -1.89 -7.65 -6.65
N SER A 175 -1.03 -7.41 -7.67
CA SER A 175 -1.20 -6.31 -8.63
C SER A 175 -2.56 -6.36 -9.32
N ALA A 176 -2.98 -7.55 -9.79
CA ALA A 176 -4.27 -7.71 -10.49
C ALA A 176 -5.46 -7.44 -9.56
N LEU A 177 -5.43 -7.97 -8.33
CA LEU A 177 -6.51 -7.82 -7.34
C LEU A 177 -6.63 -6.39 -6.79
N THR A 178 -5.53 -5.66 -6.70
CA THR A 178 -5.51 -4.26 -6.26
C THR A 178 -5.58 -3.27 -7.41
N PHE A 179 -5.67 -3.77 -8.65
CA PHE A 179 -5.60 -2.99 -9.89
C PHE A 179 -4.39 -2.06 -9.94
N ASN A 180 -3.27 -2.51 -9.37
CA ASN A 180 -2.03 -1.75 -9.27
C ASN A 180 -1.13 -2.02 -10.46
N GLY A 181 -1.08 -1.08 -11.40
CA GLY A 181 -0.27 -1.16 -12.62
C GLY A 181 1.16 -0.63 -12.47
N HIS A 182 1.66 -0.35 -11.25
CA HIS A 182 3.00 0.21 -11.07
C HIS A 182 4.08 -0.75 -11.56
N ARG A 183 4.83 -0.34 -12.57
CA ARG A 183 5.79 -1.17 -13.31
C ARG A 183 6.90 -1.76 -12.44
N ILE A 184 7.26 -1.12 -11.34
CA ILE A 184 8.29 -1.66 -10.43
C ILE A 184 7.93 -3.03 -9.85
N HIS A 185 6.64 -3.42 -9.88
CA HIS A 185 6.15 -4.68 -9.32
C HIS A 185 6.12 -5.85 -10.31
N TYR A 186 6.42 -5.61 -11.62
CA TYR A 186 6.40 -6.66 -12.66
C TYR A 186 7.41 -6.46 -13.78
N ASP A 187 7.94 -5.25 -13.99
CA ASP A 187 8.89 -4.92 -15.05
C ASP A 187 10.29 -4.71 -14.45
N ALA A 188 11.11 -5.76 -14.52
CA ALA A 188 12.44 -5.74 -13.92
C ALA A 188 13.40 -4.73 -14.59
N ALA A 189 13.26 -4.51 -15.91
CA ALA A 189 14.08 -3.54 -16.63
C ALA A 189 13.71 -2.11 -16.16
N TYR A 190 12.42 -1.78 -16.14
CA TYR A 190 11.96 -0.50 -15.65
C TYR A 190 12.38 -0.23 -14.20
N ALA A 191 12.21 -1.23 -13.32
CA ALA A 191 12.57 -1.10 -11.92
C ALA A 191 14.06 -0.79 -11.73
N ARG A 192 14.95 -1.41 -12.53
CA ARG A 192 16.39 -1.19 -12.44
C ARG A 192 16.85 0.07 -13.14
N GLU A 193 16.46 0.25 -14.39
CA GLU A 193 17.03 1.27 -15.28
C GLU A 193 16.39 2.64 -15.10
N VAL A 194 15.09 2.68 -14.73
CA VAL A 194 14.36 3.94 -14.58
C VAL A 194 14.21 4.35 -13.12
N GLU A 195 13.90 3.38 -12.25
CA GLU A 195 13.64 3.69 -10.83
C GLU A 195 14.85 3.45 -9.91
N GLY A 196 15.91 2.77 -10.41
CA GLY A 196 17.14 2.52 -9.66
C GLY A 196 17.02 1.46 -8.55
N HIS A 197 16.02 0.58 -8.63
CA HIS A 197 15.88 -0.55 -7.72
C HIS A 197 16.80 -1.72 -8.10
N GLY A 198 17.12 -2.62 -7.16
CA GLY A 198 17.91 -3.83 -7.45
C GLY A 198 17.17 -4.87 -8.28
N GLY A 199 15.86 -4.76 -8.43
CA GLY A 199 14.99 -5.70 -9.13
C GLY A 199 13.53 -5.35 -8.95
N VAL A 200 12.65 -6.30 -9.25
CA VAL A 200 11.20 -6.16 -9.01
C VAL A 200 10.93 -5.96 -7.52
N VAL A 201 10.17 -4.93 -7.20
CA VAL A 201 9.89 -4.52 -5.81
C VAL A 201 8.61 -5.18 -5.31
N VAL A 202 8.63 -5.72 -4.10
CA VAL A 202 7.42 -6.18 -3.41
C VAL A 202 6.56 -4.98 -3.06
N HIS A 203 5.25 -5.10 -3.24
CA HIS A 203 4.32 -4.00 -2.98
C HIS A 203 4.39 -3.51 -1.52
N GLY A 204 4.56 -2.20 -1.31
CA GLY A 204 4.46 -1.62 0.02
C GLY A 204 3.15 -1.98 0.74
N PRO A 205 1.98 -1.87 0.07
CA PRO A 205 0.72 -2.35 0.64
C PRO A 205 0.70 -3.84 1.02
N LEU A 206 1.42 -4.72 0.31
CA LEU A 206 1.52 -6.14 0.70
C LEU A 206 2.32 -6.32 1.99
N LEU A 207 3.37 -5.50 2.19
CA LEU A 207 4.11 -5.50 3.46
C LEU A 207 3.22 -5.02 4.62
N ALA A 208 2.48 -3.93 4.43
CA ALA A 208 1.55 -3.42 5.44
C ALA A 208 0.44 -4.43 5.75
N GLU A 209 -0.09 -5.11 4.72
CA GLU A 209 -1.06 -6.18 4.86
C GLU A 209 -0.53 -7.33 5.75
N ALA A 210 0.70 -7.77 5.51
CA ALA A 210 1.34 -8.82 6.31
C ALA A 210 1.52 -8.40 7.78
N LEU A 211 1.90 -7.14 8.04
CA LEU A 211 2.01 -6.59 9.39
C LEU A 211 0.64 -6.52 10.09
N ILE A 212 -0.39 -6.00 9.41
CA ILE A 212 -1.74 -5.85 9.96
C ILE A 212 -2.36 -7.22 10.25
N HIS A 213 -2.15 -8.19 9.36
CA HIS A 213 -2.60 -9.57 9.60
C HIS A 213 -1.93 -10.18 10.83
N ALA A 214 -0.62 -10.01 10.99
CA ALA A 214 0.11 -10.48 12.17
C ALA A 214 -0.32 -9.76 13.46
N ALA A 215 -0.81 -8.52 13.35
CA ALA A 215 -1.39 -7.78 14.48
C ALA A 215 -2.80 -8.28 14.88
N GLY A 216 -3.47 -9.05 14.00
CA GLY A 216 -4.84 -9.53 14.21
C GLY A 216 -5.88 -8.51 13.72
N THR A 217 -6.76 -8.05 14.62
CA THR A 217 -7.84 -7.11 14.27
C THR A 217 -7.68 -5.76 15.01
N PRO A 218 -6.61 -5.01 14.77
CA PRO A 218 -6.37 -3.75 15.46
C PRO A 218 -7.46 -2.73 15.11
N ARG A 219 -7.80 -1.85 16.05
CA ARG A 219 -8.68 -0.70 15.78
C ARG A 219 -7.95 0.41 15.04
N ARG A 220 -6.65 0.54 15.28
CA ARG A 220 -5.76 1.47 14.61
C ARG A 220 -4.48 0.78 14.24
N PHE A 221 -3.90 1.19 13.13
CA PHE A 221 -2.59 0.72 12.71
C PHE A 221 -1.85 1.83 11.99
N ARG A 222 -0.57 2.01 12.32
CA ARG A 222 0.33 2.93 11.60
C ARG A 222 1.48 2.15 11.02
N TYR A 223 1.94 2.57 9.84
CA TYR A 223 3.07 1.92 9.17
C TYR A 223 3.94 2.96 8.44
N ARG A 224 5.22 2.63 8.27
CA ARG A 224 6.19 3.42 7.52
C ARG A 224 7.13 2.52 6.74
N ALA A 225 7.22 2.72 5.42
CA ALA A 225 8.21 2.06 4.57
C ALA A 225 9.58 2.72 4.77
N THR A 226 10.63 1.90 4.82
CA THR A 226 12.00 2.34 5.07
C THR A 226 12.97 1.90 3.99
N ALA A 227 12.81 0.68 3.47
CA ALA A 227 13.62 0.14 2.37
C ALA A 227 12.81 -0.83 1.52
N PRO A 228 13.14 -0.98 0.23
CA PRO A 228 12.45 -1.96 -0.61
C PRO A 228 12.81 -3.39 -0.21
N LEU A 229 11.80 -4.27 -0.23
CA LEU A 229 11.96 -5.72 -0.30
C LEU A 229 11.81 -6.12 -1.75
N LEU A 230 12.69 -6.99 -2.27
CA LEU A 230 12.66 -7.40 -3.67
C LEU A 230 12.02 -8.76 -3.85
N MET A 231 11.52 -9.02 -5.05
CA MET A 231 11.01 -10.33 -5.45
C MET A 231 12.09 -11.41 -5.25
N GLY A 232 11.73 -12.47 -4.54
CA GLY A 232 12.63 -13.57 -4.18
C GLY A 232 13.48 -13.33 -2.93
N ASP A 233 13.46 -12.12 -2.35
CA ASP A 233 14.07 -11.88 -1.04
C ASP A 233 13.35 -12.68 0.05
N ARG A 234 14.11 -13.14 1.06
CA ARG A 234 13.50 -13.61 2.31
C ARG A 234 13.00 -12.41 3.10
N GLY A 235 11.69 -12.28 3.22
CA GLY A 235 11.02 -11.27 4.05
C GLY A 235 10.35 -11.92 5.25
N GLU A 236 10.56 -11.37 6.44
CA GLU A 236 9.99 -11.87 7.70
C GLU A 236 9.22 -10.77 8.40
N VAL A 237 8.00 -11.07 8.81
CA VAL A 237 7.26 -10.24 9.76
C VAL A 237 7.81 -10.55 11.15
N MET A 238 8.36 -9.55 11.79
CA MET A 238 8.89 -9.61 13.14
C MET A 238 7.93 -8.91 14.10
N ARG A 239 7.93 -9.33 15.37
CA ARG A 239 7.06 -8.78 16.41
C ARG A 239 7.77 -8.62 17.76
N ASP A 240 7.46 -7.53 18.45
CA ASP A 240 7.75 -7.30 19.86
C ASP A 240 6.57 -6.51 20.46
N GLY A 241 5.70 -7.20 21.20
CA GLY A 241 4.44 -6.64 21.70
C GLY A 241 3.54 -6.13 20.57
N ASP A 242 3.19 -4.85 20.60
CA ASP A 242 2.35 -4.19 19.59
C ASP A 242 3.16 -3.60 18.41
N ARG A 243 4.49 -3.68 18.48
CA ARG A 243 5.38 -3.28 17.39
C ARG A 243 5.59 -4.45 16.43
N LEU A 244 5.46 -4.16 15.16
CA LEU A 244 5.72 -5.11 14.08
C LEU A 244 6.62 -4.46 13.02
N TRP A 245 7.43 -5.27 12.37
CA TRP A 245 8.26 -4.78 11.25
C TRP A 245 8.54 -5.89 10.26
N VAL A 246 8.88 -5.50 9.04
CA VAL A 246 9.37 -6.42 8.01
C VAL A 246 10.88 -6.35 7.99
N ARG A 247 11.52 -7.48 8.29
CA ARG A 247 12.96 -7.69 8.15
C ARG A 247 13.25 -8.35 6.81
N GLY A 248 14.13 -7.73 6.02
CA GLY A 248 14.65 -8.26 4.76
C GLY A 248 16.05 -8.85 4.89
N PRO A 249 16.67 -9.27 3.75
CA PRO A 249 18.02 -9.80 3.72
C PRO A 249 19.05 -8.89 4.36
N GLY A 250 20.04 -9.49 5.07
CA GLY A 250 21.08 -8.74 5.77
C GLY A 250 20.57 -7.94 6.97
N GLY A 251 19.41 -8.28 7.53
CA GLY A 251 18.85 -7.58 8.69
C GLY A 251 18.24 -6.21 8.39
N ARG A 252 18.03 -5.82 7.14
CA ARG A 252 17.49 -4.49 6.83
C ARG A 252 16.03 -4.36 7.24
N LEU A 253 15.69 -3.20 7.78
CA LEU A 253 14.31 -2.82 8.06
C LEU A 253 13.62 -2.37 6.77
N CYS A 254 12.60 -3.10 6.31
CA CYS A 254 11.86 -2.75 5.10
C CYS A 254 10.60 -1.93 5.39
N MET A 255 9.92 -2.24 6.47
CA MET A 255 8.74 -1.52 6.94
C MET A 255 8.60 -1.69 8.45
N GLU A 256 8.13 -0.67 9.12
CA GLU A 256 7.73 -0.74 10.53
C GLU A 256 6.24 -0.44 10.67
N GLY A 257 5.61 -0.98 11.71
CA GLY A 257 4.21 -0.76 12.03
C GLY A 257 3.93 -0.90 13.52
N ALA A 258 2.82 -0.33 13.94
CA ALA A 258 2.34 -0.43 15.30
C ALA A 258 0.82 -0.52 15.32
N ALA A 259 0.31 -1.48 16.08
CA ALA A 259 -1.09 -1.61 16.42
C ALA A 259 -1.43 -0.75 17.65
N GLU A 260 -2.62 -0.14 17.62
CA GLU A 260 -3.18 0.57 18.77
C GLU A 260 -4.56 0.00 19.04
N GLY A 261 -4.82 -0.43 20.25
CA GLY A 261 -5.87 -1.20 20.88
C GLY A 261 -7.30 -1.09 20.46
#